data_626c629df50bf42efbaffe25722940fd
#
_entry.id   626c629df50bf42efbaffe25722940fd
#
_cell.length_a   1.000
_cell.length_b   1.000
_cell.length_c   1.000
_cell.angle_alpha   90.00
_cell.angle_beta   90.00
_cell.angle_gamma   90.00
#
_symmetry.space_group_name_H-M   'P 1'
#
loop_
_entity.id
_entity.type
_entity.pdbx_description
1 polymer ?
#
loop_
_entity_poly.entity_id
_entity_poly.type
_entity_poly.pdbx_seq_one_letter_code
_entity_poly.pdbx_strand_id
1 'polypeptide(L)'
;MPIFDAQVHAYERNHPGRPWVGTLQGPPEVTGDQMVAAMDEVGVDGAVLVSPFSMYRYDASYAMEVYAAHPSRFRLVKPVDPIDPRVADTIADWASTKGTVGIRVFLRDTASTDPADPAINRVLAMAGRHSLPVNLACTGRLEQAAQLAARNPNTQVVIDHLGLQQPPAPPAPPQPFAELPKVLALASHPNIAIKISGACTLSHEPFPYKDIWDPRAHL
;
A
#
# COMPACT_ATOMS: atom_id res chain seq x y z
N MET A 1 -16.70 -16.96 -6.60
CA MET A 1 -16.09 -16.29 -5.44
C MET A 1 -15.56 -14.94 -5.95
N PRO A 2 -15.88 -13.82 -5.33
CA PRO A 2 -15.41 -12.52 -5.80
C PRO A 2 -13.88 -12.41 -5.73
N ILE A 3 -13.29 -11.75 -6.72
CA ILE A 3 -11.86 -11.48 -6.83
C ILE A 3 -11.62 -10.00 -6.56
N PHE A 4 -10.73 -9.70 -5.60
CA PHE A 4 -10.36 -8.33 -5.25
C PHE A 4 -8.86 -8.11 -5.44
N ASP A 5 -8.51 -7.02 -6.15
CA ASP A 5 -7.13 -6.58 -6.22
C ASP A 5 -6.74 -5.89 -4.90
N ALA A 6 -5.63 -6.31 -4.32
CA ALA A 6 -5.17 -5.81 -3.03
C ALA A 6 -4.61 -4.38 -3.09
N GLN A 7 -4.27 -3.87 -4.30
CA GLN A 7 -3.76 -2.50 -4.45
C GLN A 7 -3.81 -2.02 -5.90
N VAL A 8 -4.60 -0.99 -6.13
CA VAL A 8 -4.58 -0.21 -7.37
C VAL A 8 -4.39 1.28 -7.07
N HIS A 9 -3.96 2.03 -8.08
CA HIS A 9 -3.85 3.49 -8.05
C HIS A 9 -4.67 4.07 -9.18
N ALA A 10 -5.55 5.03 -8.88
CA ALA A 10 -6.19 5.88 -9.87
C ALA A 10 -5.71 7.33 -9.70
N TYR A 11 -5.54 8.02 -10.79
CA TYR A 11 -5.08 9.41 -10.83
C TYR A 11 -5.52 10.09 -12.13
N GLU A 12 -5.77 11.36 -12.04
CA GLU A 12 -6.11 12.21 -13.19
C GLU A 12 -4.87 12.91 -13.74
N ARG A 13 -5.00 13.52 -14.92
CA ARG A 13 -3.92 14.33 -15.49
C ARG A 13 -3.49 15.42 -14.53
N ASN A 14 -2.19 15.76 -14.57
CA ASN A 14 -1.67 16.89 -13.82
C ASN A 14 -2.35 18.20 -14.27
N HIS A 15 -2.93 18.93 -13.31
CA HIS A 15 -3.58 20.22 -13.58
C HIS A 15 -3.56 21.12 -12.33
N PRO A 16 -3.78 22.44 -12.48
CA PRO A 16 -3.65 23.39 -11.35
C PRO A 16 -4.57 23.12 -10.17
N GLY A 17 -5.73 22.50 -10.37
CA GLY A 17 -6.69 22.17 -9.31
C GLY A 17 -6.24 20.99 -8.42
N ARG A 18 -5.40 20.08 -8.97
CA ARG A 18 -4.81 18.95 -8.23
C ARG A 18 -3.42 18.66 -8.82
N PRO A 19 -2.43 19.53 -8.49
CA PRO A 19 -1.10 19.39 -9.08
C PRO A 19 -0.38 18.14 -8.55
N TRP A 20 0.33 17.46 -9.44
CA TRP A 20 1.21 16.37 -9.06
C TRP A 20 2.46 16.92 -8.37
N VAL A 21 2.82 16.36 -7.23
CA VAL A 21 4.07 16.67 -6.52
C VAL A 21 5.25 15.88 -7.09
N GLY A 22 4.97 14.72 -7.66
CA GLY A 22 5.92 13.84 -8.34
C GLY A 22 5.21 13.03 -9.41
N THR A 23 5.91 12.09 -10.02
CA THR A 23 5.35 11.27 -11.10
C THR A 23 5.42 9.78 -10.75
N LEU A 24 4.47 9.00 -11.29
CA LEU A 24 4.61 7.56 -11.47
C LEU A 24 5.01 7.27 -12.92
N GLN A 25 5.77 6.21 -13.14
CA GLN A 25 5.95 5.69 -14.49
C GLN A 25 4.64 5.02 -14.92
N GLY A 26 4.03 5.53 -15.98
CA GLY A 26 2.75 5.05 -16.47
C GLY A 26 2.09 6.03 -17.44
N PRO A 27 0.85 5.78 -17.81
CA PRO A 27 0.07 6.68 -18.66
C PRO A 27 -0.14 8.04 -17.95
N PRO A 28 -0.50 9.09 -18.71
CA PRO A 28 -0.71 10.44 -18.15
C PRO A 28 -1.91 10.54 -17.21
N GLU A 29 -2.77 9.52 -17.19
CA GLU A 29 -3.90 9.35 -16.27
C GLU A 29 -4.31 7.88 -16.20
N VAL A 30 -4.87 7.49 -15.07
CA VAL A 30 -5.63 6.25 -14.87
C VAL A 30 -6.87 6.64 -14.07
N THR A 31 -7.96 6.94 -14.76
CA THR A 31 -9.20 7.36 -14.11
C THR A 31 -9.92 6.20 -13.42
N GLY A 32 -10.89 6.51 -12.56
CA GLY A 32 -11.75 5.49 -11.95
C GLY A 32 -12.45 4.63 -12.99
N ASP A 33 -12.98 5.24 -14.07
CA ASP A 33 -13.66 4.54 -15.16
C ASP A 33 -12.71 3.61 -15.93
N GLN A 34 -11.50 4.09 -16.23
CA GLN A 34 -10.46 3.25 -16.88
C GLN A 34 -10.07 2.06 -16.00
N MET A 35 -9.95 2.27 -14.69
CA MET A 35 -9.65 1.19 -13.76
C MET A 35 -10.78 0.18 -13.67
N VAL A 36 -12.04 0.61 -13.63
CA VAL A 36 -13.21 -0.29 -13.67
C VAL A 36 -13.22 -1.10 -14.96
N ALA A 37 -13.01 -0.45 -16.11
CA ALA A 37 -12.95 -1.15 -17.40
C ALA A 37 -11.86 -2.22 -17.44
N ALA A 38 -10.66 -1.89 -16.93
CA ALA A 38 -9.55 -2.85 -16.84
C ALA A 38 -9.86 -4.03 -15.90
N MET A 39 -10.51 -3.77 -14.76
CA MET A 39 -10.96 -4.85 -13.85
C MET A 39 -12.00 -5.75 -14.52
N ASP A 40 -12.96 -5.17 -15.26
CA ASP A 40 -13.99 -5.93 -15.97
C ASP A 40 -13.39 -6.84 -17.05
N GLU A 41 -12.38 -6.36 -17.79
CA GLU A 41 -11.70 -7.12 -18.82
C GLU A 41 -11.04 -8.41 -18.28
N VAL A 42 -10.54 -8.36 -17.04
CA VAL A 42 -9.83 -9.52 -16.42
C VAL A 42 -10.67 -10.23 -15.35
N GLY A 43 -11.92 -9.85 -15.17
CA GLY A 43 -12.85 -10.50 -14.22
C GLY A 43 -12.55 -10.21 -12.75
N VAL A 44 -12.01 -9.02 -12.43
CA VAL A 44 -11.80 -8.56 -11.06
C VAL A 44 -13.01 -7.77 -10.58
N ASP A 45 -13.62 -8.21 -9.47
CA ASP A 45 -14.88 -7.64 -8.95
C ASP A 45 -14.68 -6.30 -8.25
N GLY A 46 -13.52 -6.07 -7.65
CA GLY A 46 -13.22 -4.82 -6.95
C GLY A 46 -11.76 -4.69 -6.56
N ALA A 47 -11.40 -3.54 -6.01
CA ALA A 47 -10.02 -3.26 -5.63
C ALA A 47 -9.90 -2.37 -4.39
N VAL A 48 -8.76 -2.47 -3.73
CA VAL A 48 -8.30 -1.51 -2.73
C VAL A 48 -7.61 -0.36 -3.47
N LEU A 49 -8.31 0.78 -3.56
CA LEU A 49 -7.79 2.00 -4.16
C LEU A 49 -6.93 2.75 -3.13
N VAL A 50 -5.64 2.71 -3.34
CA VAL A 50 -4.67 3.42 -2.51
C VAL A 50 -4.33 4.74 -3.19
N SER A 51 -4.55 5.88 -2.50
CA SER A 51 -4.15 7.19 -3.05
C SER A 51 -2.65 7.20 -3.36
N PRO A 52 -2.22 7.58 -4.60
CA PRO A 52 -0.83 7.47 -5.02
C PRO A 52 0.05 8.55 -4.35
N PHE A 53 0.81 8.15 -3.34
CA PHE A 53 1.66 9.03 -2.53
C PHE A 53 2.69 9.81 -3.35
N SER A 54 3.27 9.20 -4.37
CA SER A 54 4.25 9.88 -5.24
C SER A 54 3.64 11.09 -5.95
N MET A 55 2.34 11.07 -6.26
CA MET A 55 1.65 12.13 -6.98
C MET A 55 0.97 13.12 -6.03
N TYR A 56 0.22 12.64 -5.05
CA TYR A 56 -0.67 13.46 -4.24
C TYR A 56 -0.28 13.55 -2.76
N ARG A 57 0.84 12.90 -2.35
CA ARG A 57 1.28 12.82 -0.95
C ARG A 57 0.14 12.30 -0.06
N TYR A 58 -0.34 13.13 0.84
CA TYR A 58 -1.37 12.76 1.83
C TYR A 58 -2.79 13.15 1.41
N ASP A 59 -2.95 13.71 0.20
CA ASP A 59 -4.27 14.01 -0.37
C ASP A 59 -4.90 12.75 -0.95
N ALA A 60 -6.13 12.46 -0.55
CA ALA A 60 -6.93 11.35 -1.06
C ALA A 60 -8.21 11.85 -1.76
N SER A 61 -8.31 13.13 -2.06
CA SER A 61 -9.53 13.73 -2.63
C SER A 61 -9.96 13.03 -3.93
N TYR A 62 -9.01 12.76 -4.85
CA TYR A 62 -9.33 12.04 -6.07
C TYR A 62 -9.80 10.59 -5.83
N ALA A 63 -9.16 9.89 -4.91
CA ALA A 63 -9.61 8.54 -4.55
C ALA A 63 -11.04 8.53 -3.97
N MET A 64 -11.40 9.56 -3.20
CA MET A 64 -12.77 9.73 -2.69
C MET A 64 -13.77 10.01 -3.81
N GLU A 65 -13.43 10.82 -4.81
CA GLU A 65 -14.26 11.05 -6.00
C GLU A 65 -14.48 9.76 -6.80
N VAL A 66 -13.41 8.98 -7.03
CA VAL A 66 -13.50 7.68 -7.69
C VAL A 66 -14.40 6.72 -6.91
N TYR A 67 -14.26 6.68 -5.58
CA TYR A 67 -15.13 5.86 -4.74
C TYR A 67 -16.59 6.33 -4.82
N ALA A 68 -16.85 7.63 -4.82
CA ALA A 68 -18.21 8.16 -4.92
C ALA A 68 -18.88 7.77 -6.24
N ALA A 69 -18.13 7.71 -7.34
CA ALA A 69 -18.61 7.26 -8.65
C ALA A 69 -18.81 5.72 -8.70
N HIS A 70 -17.95 4.95 -8.04
CA HIS A 70 -17.94 3.47 -8.12
C HIS A 70 -17.90 2.81 -6.72
N PRO A 71 -18.90 3.04 -5.83
CA PRO A 71 -18.81 2.61 -4.42
C PRO A 71 -18.85 1.10 -4.21
N SER A 72 -19.37 0.34 -5.19
CA SER A 72 -19.35 -1.13 -5.15
C SER A 72 -18.00 -1.74 -5.54
N ARG A 73 -17.17 -1.00 -6.29
CA ARG A 73 -15.94 -1.50 -6.89
C ARG A 73 -14.70 -1.21 -6.05
N PHE A 74 -14.69 -0.13 -5.28
CA PHE A 74 -13.49 0.30 -4.55
C PHE A 74 -13.68 0.31 -3.04
N ARG A 75 -12.54 0.14 -2.36
CA ARG A 75 -12.35 0.48 -0.94
C ARG A 75 -11.10 1.33 -0.82
N LEU A 76 -11.08 2.23 0.15
CA LEU A 76 -10.11 3.33 0.20
C LEU A 76 -9.01 3.11 1.24
N VAL A 77 -7.78 3.37 0.84
CA VAL A 77 -6.61 3.50 1.71
C VAL A 77 -5.93 4.83 1.45
N LYS A 78 -5.66 5.59 2.52
CA LYS A 78 -5.03 6.91 2.48
C LYS A 78 -3.64 6.88 3.11
N PRO A 79 -2.60 7.45 2.48
CA PRO A 79 -1.35 7.74 3.16
C PRO A 79 -1.55 8.78 4.27
N VAL A 80 -0.86 8.59 5.40
CA VAL A 80 -0.85 9.54 6.51
C VAL A 80 0.58 9.90 6.90
N ASP A 81 0.77 11.13 7.41
CA ASP A 81 2.06 11.62 7.87
C ASP A 81 2.25 11.30 9.36
N PRO A 82 3.21 10.43 9.73
CA PRO A 82 3.42 10.09 11.15
C PRO A 82 3.89 11.27 12.00
N ILE A 83 4.56 12.25 11.39
CA ILE A 83 5.10 13.42 12.11
C ILE A 83 4.12 14.58 12.21
N ASP A 84 2.99 14.54 11.49
CA ASP A 84 1.94 15.55 11.66
C ASP A 84 1.39 15.48 13.11
N PRO A 85 1.43 16.58 13.87
CA PRO A 85 0.86 16.61 15.22
C PRO A 85 -0.64 16.30 15.25
N ARG A 86 -1.36 16.52 14.15
CA ARG A 86 -2.80 16.23 13.99
C ARG A 86 -3.10 14.87 13.38
N VAL A 87 -2.11 13.98 13.24
CA VAL A 87 -2.32 12.68 12.59
C VAL A 87 -3.41 11.85 13.26
N ALA A 88 -3.59 11.99 14.57
CA ALA A 88 -4.65 11.31 15.31
C ALA A 88 -6.05 11.74 14.83
N ASP A 89 -6.28 13.05 14.67
CA ASP A 89 -7.54 13.60 14.17
C ASP A 89 -7.75 13.19 12.71
N THR A 90 -6.69 13.27 11.89
CA THR A 90 -6.72 12.82 10.50
C THR A 90 -7.14 11.35 10.36
N ILE A 91 -6.67 10.46 11.24
CA ILE A 91 -7.05 9.04 11.23
C ILE A 91 -8.51 8.87 11.67
N ALA A 92 -8.96 9.61 12.71
CA ALA A 92 -10.34 9.55 13.18
C ALA A 92 -11.34 10.03 12.12
N ASP A 93 -11.05 11.15 11.45
CA ASP A 93 -11.86 11.67 10.34
C ASP A 93 -11.90 10.69 9.17
N TRP A 94 -10.74 10.12 8.83
CA TRP A 94 -10.65 9.13 7.76
C TRP A 94 -11.42 7.86 8.08
N ALA A 95 -11.39 7.39 9.32
CA ALA A 95 -12.17 6.23 9.77
C ALA A 95 -13.68 6.43 9.58
N SER A 96 -14.16 7.68 9.67
CA SER A 96 -15.57 8.05 9.48
C SER A 96 -15.94 8.21 7.99
N THR A 97 -14.97 8.22 7.09
CA THR A 97 -15.18 8.38 5.65
C THR A 97 -15.69 7.07 5.04
N LYS A 98 -16.78 7.14 4.27
CA LYS A 98 -17.35 5.96 3.60
C LYS A 98 -16.33 5.32 2.66
N GLY A 99 -16.26 3.99 2.69
CA GLY A 99 -15.38 3.22 1.82
C GLY A 99 -13.99 3.00 2.41
N THR A 100 -13.63 3.65 3.51
CA THR A 100 -12.33 3.47 4.17
C THR A 100 -12.15 2.06 4.71
N VAL A 101 -11.00 1.44 4.40
CA VAL A 101 -10.60 0.12 4.91
C VAL A 101 -9.17 0.09 5.45
N GLY A 102 -8.47 1.21 5.50
CA GLY A 102 -7.13 1.28 6.05
C GLY A 102 -6.45 2.61 5.82
N ILE A 103 -5.25 2.72 6.37
CA ILE A 103 -4.30 3.80 6.11
C ILE A 103 -2.98 3.24 5.58
N ARG A 104 -2.12 4.09 5.05
CA ARG A 104 -0.79 3.71 4.57
C ARG A 104 0.30 4.56 5.21
N VAL A 105 1.41 3.91 5.57
CA VAL A 105 2.60 4.56 6.12
C VAL A 105 3.84 4.08 5.38
N PHE A 106 4.77 5.00 5.14
CA PHE A 106 6.06 4.72 4.52
C PHE A 106 7.15 4.75 5.57
N LEU A 107 7.71 3.61 5.96
CA LEU A 107 8.80 3.57 6.94
C LEU A 107 10.10 4.18 6.42
N ARG A 108 10.37 4.06 5.11
CA ARG A 108 11.59 4.61 4.50
C ARG A 108 11.68 6.14 4.61
N ASP A 109 10.52 6.81 4.67
CA ASP A 109 10.41 8.26 4.69
C ASP A 109 10.30 8.80 6.13
N THR A 110 10.30 7.91 7.14
CA THR A 110 10.37 8.31 8.54
C THR A 110 11.81 8.65 8.90
N ALA A 111 12.01 9.72 9.66
CA ALA A 111 13.33 10.14 10.11
C ALA A 111 13.99 9.12 11.05
N SER A 112 13.17 8.29 11.72
CA SER A 112 13.62 7.31 12.70
C SER A 112 13.52 5.88 12.17
N THR A 113 14.55 5.10 12.43
CA THR A 113 14.56 3.63 12.27
C THR A 113 14.21 2.92 13.58
N ASP A 114 14.04 3.66 14.67
CA ASP A 114 13.71 3.11 15.99
C ASP A 114 12.25 2.63 16.01
N PRO A 115 11.95 1.36 16.26
CA PRO A 115 10.61 0.85 16.42
C PRO A 115 9.90 1.41 17.67
N ALA A 116 10.62 2.07 18.57
CA ALA A 116 10.04 2.78 19.73
C ALA A 116 9.68 4.24 19.41
N ASP A 117 9.94 4.73 18.19
CA ASP A 117 9.61 6.11 17.80
C ASP A 117 8.13 6.43 18.12
N PRO A 118 7.86 7.46 18.93
CA PRO A 118 6.51 7.78 19.36
C PRO A 118 5.59 8.23 18.22
N ALA A 119 6.13 8.79 17.13
CA ALA A 119 5.33 9.26 16.01
C ALA A 119 4.66 8.08 15.28
N ILE A 120 5.46 7.06 14.90
CA ILE A 120 4.91 5.89 14.21
C ILE A 120 4.01 5.05 15.13
N ASN A 121 4.39 4.87 16.42
CA ASN A 121 3.58 4.11 17.37
C ASN A 121 2.24 4.82 17.64
N ARG A 122 2.19 6.16 17.65
CA ARG A 122 0.94 6.92 17.74
C ARG A 122 0.01 6.62 16.56
N VAL A 123 0.53 6.55 15.33
CA VAL A 123 -0.26 6.20 14.14
C VAL A 123 -0.83 4.79 14.27
N LEU A 124 0.00 3.78 14.62
CA LEU A 124 -0.46 2.42 14.77
C LEU A 124 -1.52 2.30 15.88
N ALA A 125 -1.29 2.91 17.04
CA ALA A 125 -2.24 2.88 18.15
C ALA A 125 -3.58 3.53 17.79
N MET A 126 -3.57 4.67 17.05
CA MET A 126 -4.81 5.31 16.60
C MET A 126 -5.54 4.50 15.55
N ALA A 127 -4.83 3.92 14.58
CA ALA A 127 -5.41 3.02 13.59
C ALA A 127 -6.09 1.81 14.28
N GLY A 128 -5.42 1.19 15.25
CA GLY A 128 -5.99 0.08 16.04
C GLY A 128 -7.27 0.47 16.79
N ARG A 129 -7.33 1.68 17.38
CA ARG A 129 -8.55 2.18 18.04
C ARG A 129 -9.74 2.31 17.10
N HIS A 130 -9.49 2.59 15.83
CA HIS A 130 -10.50 2.71 14.78
C HIS A 130 -10.67 1.44 13.95
N SER A 131 -10.03 0.33 14.34
CA SER A 131 -10.05 -0.94 13.60
C SER A 131 -9.59 -0.79 12.13
N LEU A 132 -8.70 0.15 11.88
CA LEU A 132 -8.11 0.36 10.56
C LEU A 132 -6.80 -0.39 10.41
N PRO A 133 -6.67 -1.33 9.47
CA PRO A 133 -5.39 -1.89 9.06
C PRO A 133 -4.41 -0.80 8.60
N VAL A 134 -3.13 -0.99 8.94
CA VAL A 134 -2.05 -0.11 8.51
C VAL A 134 -1.24 -0.78 7.41
N ASN A 135 -1.36 -0.29 6.18
CA ASN A 135 -0.53 -0.70 5.06
C ASN A 135 0.85 -0.09 5.23
N LEU A 136 1.86 -0.93 5.39
CA LEU A 136 3.22 -0.54 5.73
C LEU A 136 4.17 -0.76 4.56
N ALA A 137 4.61 0.33 3.93
CA ALA A 137 5.66 0.30 2.93
C ALA A 137 7.03 0.30 3.66
N CYS A 138 7.60 -0.88 3.85
CA CYS A 138 8.74 -1.11 4.74
C CYS A 138 9.92 -1.83 4.06
N THR A 139 10.07 -1.73 2.77
CA THR A 139 11.20 -2.30 2.02
C THR A 139 12.54 -2.00 2.71
N GLY A 140 13.34 -3.04 2.94
CA GLY A 140 14.62 -2.96 3.66
C GLY A 140 14.51 -2.73 5.17
N ARG A 141 13.29 -2.79 5.76
CA ARG A 141 13.02 -2.55 7.19
C ARG A 141 12.05 -3.58 7.78
N LEU A 142 12.16 -4.83 7.36
CA LEU A 142 11.24 -5.90 7.78
C LEU A 142 11.35 -6.18 9.27
N GLU A 143 12.57 -6.14 9.86
CA GLU A 143 12.78 -6.33 11.29
C GLU A 143 12.13 -5.20 12.10
N GLN A 144 12.20 -3.96 11.61
CA GLN A 144 11.49 -2.83 12.23
C GLN A 144 9.98 -3.02 12.15
N ALA A 145 9.46 -3.47 11.01
CA ALA A 145 8.03 -3.75 10.84
C ALA A 145 7.54 -4.83 11.82
N ALA A 146 8.32 -5.91 12.01
CA ALA A 146 8.03 -6.95 12.99
C ALA A 146 7.95 -6.39 14.42
N GLN A 147 8.91 -5.56 14.80
CA GLN A 147 8.95 -4.96 16.15
C GLN A 147 7.80 -3.97 16.36
N LEU A 148 7.44 -3.19 15.34
CA LEU A 148 6.28 -2.30 15.39
C LEU A 148 4.97 -3.08 15.57
N ALA A 149 4.80 -4.20 14.84
CA ALA A 149 3.64 -5.07 14.99
C ALA A 149 3.56 -5.68 16.40
N ALA A 150 4.67 -6.16 16.94
CA ALA A 150 4.76 -6.71 18.29
C ALA A 150 4.40 -5.66 19.37
N ARG A 151 4.78 -4.40 19.19
CA ARG A 151 4.45 -3.30 20.10
C ARG A 151 2.98 -2.85 20.00
N ASN A 152 2.32 -3.13 18.89
CA ASN A 152 0.94 -2.72 18.60
C ASN A 152 0.06 -3.93 18.28
N PRO A 153 -0.13 -4.88 19.22
CA PRO A 153 -0.80 -6.16 18.96
C PRO A 153 -2.27 -6.02 18.56
N ASN A 154 -2.90 -4.89 18.88
CA ASN A 154 -4.28 -4.59 18.53
C ASN A 154 -4.45 -3.94 17.16
N THR A 155 -3.35 -3.76 16.42
CA THR A 155 -3.36 -3.13 15.09
C THR A 155 -2.98 -4.17 14.04
N GLN A 156 -3.83 -4.37 13.05
CA GLN A 156 -3.49 -5.18 11.89
C GLN A 156 -2.48 -4.42 11.04
N VAL A 157 -1.28 -4.96 10.89
CA VAL A 157 -0.23 -4.46 10.01
C VAL A 157 -0.28 -5.23 8.70
N VAL A 158 -0.30 -4.53 7.57
CA VAL A 158 -0.33 -5.11 6.23
C VAL A 158 0.93 -4.70 5.49
N ILE A 159 1.83 -5.64 5.24
CA ILE A 159 3.08 -5.36 4.53
C ILE A 159 2.81 -5.21 3.04
N ASP A 160 3.14 -4.06 2.49
CA ASP A 160 2.98 -3.78 1.05
C ASP A 160 4.02 -4.54 0.21
N HIS A 161 3.61 -4.98 -0.97
CA HIS A 161 4.50 -5.48 -2.04
C HIS A 161 5.46 -6.59 -1.59
N LEU A 162 4.94 -7.59 -0.87
CA LEU A 162 5.75 -8.69 -0.30
C LEU A 162 6.82 -8.22 0.70
N GLY A 163 6.91 -6.93 1.02
CA GLY A 163 8.04 -6.35 1.77
C GLY A 163 9.36 -6.33 1.02
N LEU A 164 9.37 -6.75 -0.24
CA LEU A 164 10.55 -6.86 -1.09
C LEU A 164 10.85 -5.54 -1.83
N GLN A 165 12.09 -5.39 -2.29
CA GLN A 165 12.48 -4.20 -3.03
C GLN A 165 11.87 -4.22 -4.45
N GLN A 166 10.96 -3.29 -4.67
CA GLN A 166 10.33 -3.08 -5.97
C GLN A 166 11.10 -1.99 -6.73
N PRO A 167 11.74 -2.31 -7.87
CA PRO A 167 12.39 -1.27 -8.66
C PRO A 167 11.33 -0.37 -9.31
N PRO A 168 11.58 0.95 -9.43
CA PRO A 168 10.64 1.86 -10.08
C PRO A 168 10.52 1.62 -11.59
N ALA A 169 11.50 0.94 -12.17
CA ALA A 169 11.57 0.58 -13.60
C ALA A 169 12.41 -0.68 -13.77
N PRO A 170 12.19 -1.46 -14.85
CA PRO A 170 13.06 -2.56 -15.22
C PRO A 170 14.54 -2.13 -15.36
N PRO A 171 15.50 -3.04 -15.15
CA PRO A 171 15.32 -4.46 -14.86
C PRO A 171 15.02 -4.74 -13.37
N ALA A 172 14.50 -5.94 -13.10
CA ALA A 172 14.41 -6.47 -11.75
C ALA A 172 15.81 -6.57 -11.10
N PRO A 173 15.92 -6.50 -9.75
CA PRO A 173 17.17 -6.73 -9.05
C PRO A 173 17.75 -8.12 -9.38
N PRO A 174 19.08 -8.31 -9.36
CA PRO A 174 19.68 -9.61 -9.67
C PRO A 174 19.17 -10.78 -8.81
N GLN A 175 18.80 -10.50 -7.56
CA GLN A 175 18.24 -11.46 -6.62
C GLN A 175 16.96 -10.88 -5.98
N PRO A 176 15.85 -10.81 -6.73
CA PRO A 176 14.66 -10.08 -6.31
C PRO A 176 14.00 -10.66 -5.07
N PHE A 177 14.23 -11.95 -4.75
CA PHE A 177 13.67 -12.65 -3.60
C PHE A 177 14.66 -12.88 -2.45
N ALA A 178 15.84 -12.22 -2.46
CA ALA A 178 16.87 -12.42 -1.43
C ALA A 178 16.37 -12.20 0.01
N GLU A 179 15.41 -11.28 0.20
CA GLU A 179 14.81 -10.97 1.51
C GLU A 179 13.58 -11.85 1.83
N LEU A 180 13.18 -12.79 0.95
CA LEU A 180 12.00 -13.63 1.17
C LEU A 180 12.03 -14.41 2.50
N PRO A 181 13.16 -14.97 2.96
CA PRO A 181 13.22 -15.62 4.28
C PRO A 181 12.83 -14.69 5.43
N LYS A 182 13.16 -13.39 5.36
CA LYS A 182 12.75 -12.40 6.37
C LYS A 182 11.25 -12.11 6.30
N VAL A 183 10.69 -12.07 5.09
CA VAL A 183 9.23 -11.92 4.89
C VAL A 183 8.50 -13.10 5.51
N LEU A 184 8.98 -14.33 5.28
CA LEU A 184 8.37 -15.54 5.86
C LEU A 184 8.46 -15.58 7.39
N ALA A 185 9.54 -15.04 7.98
CA ALA A 185 9.67 -14.92 9.43
C ALA A 185 8.59 -14.04 10.07
N LEU A 186 7.99 -13.11 9.33
CA LEU A 186 6.87 -12.29 9.79
C LEU A 186 5.61 -13.11 10.13
N ALA A 187 5.48 -14.33 9.62
CA ALA A 187 4.35 -15.22 9.91
C ALA A 187 4.24 -15.60 11.42
N SER A 188 5.29 -15.37 12.20
CA SER A 188 5.24 -15.52 13.67
C SER A 188 4.41 -14.44 14.37
N HIS A 189 4.04 -13.36 13.68
CA HIS A 189 3.25 -12.26 14.23
C HIS A 189 1.79 -12.38 13.78
N PRO A 190 0.83 -12.64 14.69
CA PRO A 190 -0.56 -12.92 14.34
C PRO A 190 -1.30 -11.71 13.76
N ASN A 191 -0.78 -10.50 13.98
CA ASN A 191 -1.33 -9.26 13.48
C ASN A 191 -0.60 -8.72 12.22
N ILE A 192 0.17 -9.56 11.52
CA ILE A 192 0.78 -9.21 10.23
C ILE A 192 0.07 -9.97 9.10
N ALA A 193 -0.25 -9.26 8.05
CA ALA A 193 -0.64 -9.80 6.75
C ALA A 193 0.30 -9.27 5.66
N ILE A 194 0.45 -10.02 4.57
CA ILE A 194 1.34 -9.65 3.46
C ILE A 194 0.49 -9.44 2.20
N LYS A 195 0.63 -8.29 1.55
CA LYS A 195 0.08 -8.08 0.21
C LYS A 195 0.96 -8.74 -0.85
N ILE A 196 0.37 -9.64 -1.61
CA ILE A 196 0.97 -10.18 -2.83
C ILE A 196 0.64 -9.20 -3.96
N SER A 197 1.34 -8.08 -4.00
CA SER A 197 1.18 -7.01 -4.99
C SER A 197 2.54 -6.56 -5.52
N GLY A 198 2.57 -6.02 -6.75
CA GLY A 198 3.81 -5.55 -7.38
C GLY A 198 4.82 -6.65 -7.75
N ALA A 199 4.46 -7.93 -7.63
CA ALA A 199 5.38 -9.04 -7.90
C ALA A 199 5.93 -9.02 -9.35
N CYS A 200 5.16 -8.50 -10.31
CA CYS A 200 5.59 -8.36 -11.70
C CYS A 200 6.89 -7.56 -11.87
N THR A 201 7.19 -6.62 -10.97
CA THR A 201 8.42 -5.83 -11.01
C THR A 201 9.66 -6.61 -10.56
N LEU A 202 9.47 -7.80 -9.99
CA LEU A 202 10.54 -8.71 -9.56
C LEU A 202 10.90 -9.73 -10.63
N SER A 203 10.15 -9.76 -11.75
CA SER A 203 10.41 -10.70 -12.86
C SER A 203 11.54 -10.22 -13.75
N HIS A 204 12.36 -11.17 -14.21
CA HIS A 204 13.34 -10.97 -15.29
C HIS A 204 12.77 -11.32 -16.67
N GLU A 205 11.55 -11.88 -16.70
CA GLU A 205 10.85 -12.24 -17.92
C GLU A 205 9.78 -11.20 -18.28
N PRO A 206 9.45 -11.03 -19.56
CA PRO A 206 8.29 -10.23 -19.98
C PRO A 206 6.97 -10.89 -19.54
N PHE A 207 5.87 -10.15 -19.70
CA PHE A 207 4.53 -10.73 -19.48
C PHE A 207 4.40 -12.08 -20.20
N PRO A 208 3.87 -13.11 -19.56
CA PRO A 208 3.17 -13.15 -18.28
C PRO A 208 4.04 -13.47 -17.04
N TYR A 209 5.32 -13.10 -17.01
CA TYR A 209 6.16 -13.16 -15.80
C TYR A 209 6.28 -14.56 -15.18
N LYS A 210 6.57 -15.58 -15.98
CA LYS A 210 6.50 -17.00 -15.56
C LYS A 210 7.52 -17.38 -14.50
N ASP A 211 8.66 -16.70 -14.48
CA ASP A 211 9.75 -16.91 -13.51
C ASP A 211 9.33 -16.62 -12.05
N ILE A 212 8.23 -15.90 -11.83
CA ILE A 212 7.73 -15.57 -10.48
C ILE A 212 6.47 -16.36 -10.08
N TRP A 213 5.97 -17.28 -10.90
CA TRP A 213 4.74 -18.02 -10.60
C TRP A 213 4.89 -19.07 -9.51
N ASP A 214 6.09 -19.59 -9.30
CA ASP A 214 6.41 -20.49 -8.18
C ASP A 214 7.41 -19.79 -7.24
N PRO A 215 6.93 -19.04 -6.23
CA PRO A 215 7.83 -18.36 -5.29
C PRO A 215 8.73 -19.32 -4.50
N ARG A 216 8.39 -20.63 -4.42
CA ARG A 216 9.23 -21.63 -3.76
C ARG A 216 10.52 -21.90 -4.55
N ALA A 217 10.55 -21.62 -5.84
CA ALA A 217 11.77 -21.72 -6.64
C ALA A 217 12.85 -20.70 -6.21
N HIS A 218 12.49 -19.73 -5.34
CA HIS A 218 13.37 -18.67 -4.86
C HIS A 218 13.69 -18.80 -3.35
N LEU A 219 13.31 -19.93 -2.73
CA LEU A 219 13.69 -20.31 -1.36
C LEU A 219 14.94 -21.20 -1.40
#